data_5a54406eb3bd60ccec77e7dbcfd9786d
#
_entry.id   5a54406eb3bd60ccec77e7dbcfd9786d
#
_cell.length_a   1.000
_cell.length_b   1.000
_cell.length_c   1.000
_cell.angle_alpha   90.00
_cell.angle_beta   90.00
_cell.angle_gamma   90.00
#
_symmetry.space_group_name_H-M   'P 1'
#
loop_
_entity.id
_entity.type
_entity.pdbx_description
1 polymer ?
#
loop_
_entity_poly.entity_id
_entity_poly.type
_entity_poly.pdbx_seq_one_letter_code
_entity_poly.pdbx_strand_id
1 'polypeptide(L)'
;MRRFGILLLPLLVGFALAASGATSDEPKGKAELQDKLVGSWTLVSARYGGREYSFPQGTTHIKHVTPTHFMWATYGADGKVTRAAGGRYTLDGDAYRETPEFGLGADFELIQGKVQSFQWKIDGDKWYHDGKLSNDLTIEEVWQRAEKK
;
A
#
# COMPACT_ATOMS: atom_id res chain seq x y z
N MET A 1 78.19 18.23 -25.10
CA MET A 1 76.91 18.58 -24.41
C MET A 1 75.94 17.47 -24.74
N ARG A 2 75.77 16.54 -23.79
CA ARG A 2 74.83 15.40 -23.92
C ARG A 2 73.56 15.74 -23.19
N ARG A 3 72.39 15.83 -23.92
CA ARG A 3 71.05 16.03 -23.34
C ARG A 3 70.49 14.65 -23.05
N PHE A 4 70.24 14.37 -21.77
CA PHE A 4 69.48 13.21 -21.31
C PHE A 4 67.97 13.57 -21.40
N GLY A 5 67.23 12.85 -22.23
CA GLY A 5 65.80 12.89 -22.26
C GLY A 5 65.20 11.91 -21.23
N ILE A 6 64.45 12.42 -20.30
CA ILE A 6 63.72 11.63 -19.33
C ILE A 6 62.36 11.22 -19.95
N LEU A 7 62.18 9.92 -20.15
CA LEU A 7 60.94 9.33 -20.65
C LEU A 7 60.00 9.13 -19.44
N LEU A 8 58.93 9.94 -19.33
CA LEU A 8 57.86 9.75 -18.35
C LEU A 8 56.84 8.77 -18.92
N LEU A 9 56.73 7.63 -18.27
CA LEU A 9 55.72 6.62 -18.54
C LEU A 9 54.42 6.99 -17.76
N PRO A 10 53.22 7.11 -18.36
CA PRO A 10 52.00 7.34 -17.60
C PRO A 10 51.53 6.02 -16.98
N LEU A 11 51.43 6.03 -15.65
CA LEU A 11 50.80 4.98 -14.85
C LEU A 11 49.28 5.04 -15.02
N LEU A 12 48.73 4.12 -15.80
CA LEU A 12 47.25 3.95 -15.89
C LEU A 12 46.75 3.25 -14.64
N VAL A 13 46.20 4.01 -13.69
CA VAL A 13 45.43 3.48 -12.55
C VAL A 13 44.04 3.12 -13.05
N GLY A 14 43.83 1.84 -13.29
CA GLY A 14 42.48 1.32 -13.59
C GLY A 14 41.65 1.35 -12.33
N PHE A 15 40.64 2.23 -12.29
CA PHE A 15 39.58 2.21 -11.28
C PHE A 15 38.56 1.11 -11.66
N ALA A 16 38.64 -0.02 -10.97
CA ALA A 16 37.58 -1.02 -11.02
C ALA A 16 36.38 -0.53 -10.21
N LEU A 17 35.34 -0.06 -10.89
CA LEU A 17 34.02 0.13 -10.24
C LEU A 17 33.47 -1.25 -9.88
N ALA A 18 33.60 -1.64 -8.63
CA ALA A 18 32.81 -2.72 -8.06
C ALA A 18 31.34 -2.20 -7.92
N ALA A 19 30.50 -2.60 -8.86
CA ALA A 19 29.07 -2.45 -8.69
C ALA A 19 28.63 -3.36 -7.54
N SER A 20 28.54 -2.80 -6.33
CA SER A 20 27.88 -3.46 -5.20
C SER A 20 26.40 -3.50 -5.52
N GLY A 21 25.92 -4.62 -6.09
CA GLY A 21 24.50 -4.94 -6.16
C GLY A 21 24.00 -5.09 -4.72
N ALA A 22 23.39 -4.04 -4.18
CA ALA A 22 22.60 -4.13 -2.97
C ALA A 22 21.38 -4.98 -3.32
N THR A 23 21.46 -6.30 -3.11
CA THR A 23 20.29 -7.14 -2.96
C THR A 23 19.64 -6.70 -1.67
N SER A 24 18.51 -5.99 -1.77
CA SER A 24 17.64 -5.72 -0.63
C SER A 24 17.10 -7.07 -0.17
N ASP A 25 17.69 -7.66 0.85
CA ASP A 25 17.11 -8.76 1.61
C ASP A 25 15.87 -8.22 2.34
N GLU A 26 14.75 -8.05 1.61
CA GLU A 26 13.46 -7.93 2.26
C GLU A 26 13.20 -9.25 3.00
N PRO A 27 12.83 -9.19 4.30
CA PRO A 27 12.57 -10.40 5.06
C PRO A 27 11.50 -11.24 4.32
N LYS A 28 11.81 -12.51 4.04
CA LYS A 28 10.89 -13.44 3.34
C LYS A 28 9.46 -13.39 3.87
N GLY A 29 9.26 -13.17 5.17
CA GLY A 29 7.96 -13.04 5.80
C GLY A 29 7.15 -11.81 5.32
N LYS A 30 7.79 -10.69 5.01
CA LYS A 30 7.10 -9.49 4.54
C LYS A 30 6.56 -9.67 3.12
N ALA A 31 7.36 -10.25 2.22
CA ALA A 31 6.94 -10.56 0.86
C ALA A 31 5.76 -11.55 0.85
N GLU A 32 5.80 -12.60 1.66
CA GLU A 32 4.72 -13.58 1.78
C GLU A 32 3.42 -12.97 2.32
N LEU A 33 3.50 -12.07 3.30
CA LEU A 33 2.35 -11.34 3.84
C LEU A 33 1.77 -10.40 2.79
N GLN A 34 2.61 -9.70 2.06
CA GLN A 34 2.21 -8.80 0.98
C GLN A 34 1.50 -9.55 -0.14
N ASP A 35 2.00 -10.74 -0.54
CA ASP A 35 1.38 -11.58 -1.57
C ASP A 35 -0.04 -12.03 -1.15
N LYS A 36 -0.26 -12.29 0.13
CA LYS A 36 -1.60 -12.60 0.66
C LYS A 36 -2.55 -11.41 0.58
N LEU A 37 -2.05 -10.19 0.71
CA LEU A 37 -2.86 -8.98 0.68
C LEU A 37 -3.21 -8.53 -0.75
N VAL A 38 -2.30 -8.72 -1.69
CA VAL A 38 -2.49 -8.31 -3.09
C VAL A 38 -3.73 -8.96 -3.69
N GLY A 39 -4.57 -8.15 -4.33
CA GLY A 39 -5.79 -8.60 -4.99
C GLY A 39 -6.95 -7.63 -4.87
N SER A 40 -8.14 -8.16 -5.11
CA SER A 40 -9.39 -7.41 -5.04
C SER A 40 -10.23 -7.91 -3.87
N TRP A 41 -10.83 -6.98 -3.16
CA TRP A 41 -11.58 -7.23 -1.93
C TRP A 41 -12.90 -6.47 -1.94
N THR A 42 -13.97 -7.09 -1.47
CA THR A 42 -15.28 -6.47 -1.28
C THR A 42 -15.55 -6.33 0.21
N LEU A 43 -15.95 -5.15 0.65
CA LEU A 43 -16.33 -4.90 2.04
C LEU A 43 -17.64 -5.62 2.36
N VAL A 44 -17.63 -6.49 3.37
CA VAL A 44 -18.80 -7.29 3.75
C VAL A 44 -19.33 -6.95 5.14
N SER A 45 -18.53 -6.34 5.99
CA SER A 45 -18.93 -5.85 7.30
C SER A 45 -18.06 -4.67 7.70
N ALA A 46 -18.65 -3.67 8.35
CA ALA A 46 -17.93 -2.54 8.89
C ALA A 46 -18.61 -1.97 10.15
N ARG A 47 -17.77 -1.39 11.02
CA ARG A 47 -18.18 -0.54 12.14
C ARG A 47 -17.35 0.73 12.13
N TYR A 48 -18.03 1.87 12.25
CA TYR A 48 -17.40 3.18 12.31
C TYR A 48 -17.80 3.91 13.59
N GLY A 49 -16.81 4.33 14.38
CA GLY A 49 -17.07 4.92 15.70
C GLY A 49 -17.82 3.98 16.64
N GLY A 50 -17.57 2.67 16.55
CA GLY A 50 -18.24 1.63 17.31
C GLY A 50 -19.68 1.30 16.86
N ARG A 51 -20.19 1.95 15.81
CA ARG A 51 -21.55 1.70 15.27
C ARG A 51 -21.47 0.86 14.01
N GLU A 52 -22.33 -0.14 13.92
CA GLU A 52 -22.48 -0.95 12.72
C GLU A 52 -22.84 -0.09 11.51
N TYR A 53 -22.16 -0.31 10.41
CA TYR A 53 -22.44 0.39 9.16
C TYR A 53 -23.42 -0.42 8.31
N SER A 54 -24.57 0.17 8.05
CA SER A 54 -25.55 -0.40 7.14
C SER A 54 -25.23 0.00 5.72
N PHE A 55 -24.94 -1.00 4.88
CA PHE A 55 -24.68 -0.78 3.47
C PHE A 55 -25.96 -0.34 2.74
N PRO A 56 -25.98 0.82 2.08
CA PRO A 56 -27.14 1.20 1.25
C PRO A 56 -27.36 0.16 0.15
N GLN A 57 -28.62 -0.16 -0.10
CA GLN A 57 -28.99 -1.15 -1.11
C GLN A 57 -28.43 -0.77 -2.48
N GLY A 58 -27.86 -1.74 -3.20
CA GLY A 58 -27.22 -1.54 -4.50
C GLY A 58 -25.86 -0.84 -4.46
N THR A 59 -25.29 -0.65 -3.26
CA THR A 59 -23.97 -0.06 -3.10
C THR A 59 -22.91 -1.16 -2.95
N THR A 60 -21.80 -1.01 -3.64
CA THR A 60 -20.63 -1.87 -3.51
C THR A 60 -19.45 -1.06 -3.03
N HIS A 61 -18.70 -1.62 -2.08
CA HIS A 61 -17.41 -1.11 -1.64
C HIS A 61 -16.34 -2.11 -2.09
N ILE A 62 -15.41 -1.67 -2.92
CA ILE A 62 -14.32 -2.50 -3.43
C ILE A 62 -12.97 -1.90 -3.07
N LYS A 63 -11.98 -2.74 -2.80
CA LYS A 63 -10.60 -2.33 -2.57
C LYS A 63 -9.68 -3.17 -3.41
N HIS A 64 -8.76 -2.53 -4.11
CA HIS A 64 -7.70 -3.18 -4.87
C HIS A 64 -6.36 -2.88 -4.21
N VAL A 65 -5.55 -3.91 -4.06
CA VAL A 65 -4.21 -3.82 -3.50
C VAL A 65 -3.22 -4.41 -4.49
N THR A 66 -2.21 -3.63 -4.82
CA THR A 66 -1.03 -4.03 -5.60
C THR A 66 0.17 -4.18 -4.64
N PRO A 67 1.35 -4.58 -5.08
CA PRO A 67 2.52 -4.63 -4.19
C PRO A 67 2.91 -3.30 -3.54
N THR A 68 2.47 -2.15 -4.05
CA THR A 68 2.91 -0.83 -3.58
C THR A 68 1.79 0.15 -3.30
N HIS A 69 0.59 -0.08 -3.87
CA HIS A 69 -0.51 0.87 -3.80
C HIS A 69 -1.81 0.17 -3.40
N PHE A 70 -2.69 0.94 -2.81
CA PHE A 70 -4.09 0.57 -2.59
C PHE A 70 -5.00 1.57 -3.30
N MET A 71 -6.21 1.13 -3.60
CA MET A 71 -7.32 1.99 -3.97
C MET A 71 -8.62 1.34 -3.50
N TRP A 72 -9.49 2.13 -2.90
CA TRP A 72 -10.86 1.71 -2.63
C TRP A 72 -11.85 2.65 -3.31
N ALA A 73 -13.01 2.11 -3.65
CA ALA A 73 -14.11 2.87 -4.23
C ALA A 73 -15.45 2.36 -3.69
N THR A 74 -16.39 3.30 -3.57
CA THR A 74 -17.81 3.02 -3.35
C THR A 74 -18.58 3.42 -4.59
N TYR A 75 -19.38 2.52 -5.13
CA TYR A 75 -20.19 2.79 -6.31
C TYR A 75 -21.60 2.19 -6.18
N GLY A 76 -22.56 2.82 -6.84
CA GLY A 76 -23.95 2.38 -6.89
C GLY A 76 -24.19 1.34 -7.99
N ALA A 77 -25.43 0.82 -8.06
CA ALA A 77 -25.88 -0.13 -9.08
C ALA A 77 -25.79 0.44 -10.51
N ASP A 78 -25.79 1.77 -10.65
CA ASP A 78 -25.61 2.48 -11.91
C ASP A 78 -24.14 2.61 -12.34
N GLY A 79 -23.22 2.03 -11.57
CA GLY A 79 -21.77 2.08 -11.80
C GLY A 79 -21.11 3.41 -11.43
N LYS A 80 -21.84 4.40 -10.92
CA LYS A 80 -21.25 5.68 -10.53
C LYS A 80 -20.50 5.58 -9.22
N VAL A 81 -19.25 6.01 -9.25
CA VAL A 81 -18.39 6.12 -8.06
C VAL A 81 -18.82 7.35 -7.27
N THR A 82 -19.13 7.15 -5.99
CA THR A 82 -19.55 8.23 -5.08
C THR A 82 -18.45 8.64 -4.11
N ARG A 83 -17.57 7.73 -3.75
CA ARG A 83 -16.39 7.95 -2.89
C ARG A 83 -15.24 7.07 -3.37
N ALA A 84 -14.04 7.56 -3.25
CA ALA A 84 -12.82 6.79 -3.53
C ALA A 84 -11.63 7.40 -2.83
N ALA A 85 -10.65 6.57 -2.46
CA ALA A 85 -9.32 7.02 -2.15
C ALA A 85 -8.29 5.97 -2.56
N GLY A 86 -7.10 6.44 -2.86
CA GLY A 86 -5.97 5.58 -3.19
C GLY A 86 -4.66 6.27 -2.88
N GLY A 87 -3.61 5.49 -2.83
CA GLY A 87 -2.26 5.95 -2.50
C GLY A 87 -1.34 4.78 -2.20
N ARG A 88 -0.28 5.06 -1.46
CA ARG A 88 0.70 4.04 -1.06
C ARG A 88 0.36 3.44 0.29
N TYR A 89 0.85 2.23 0.51
CA TYR A 89 0.79 1.58 1.81
C TYR A 89 2.14 0.95 2.19
N THR A 90 2.29 0.70 3.47
CA THR A 90 3.42 -0.06 4.02
C THR A 90 2.94 -1.12 4.99
N LEU A 91 3.66 -2.24 5.03
CA LEU A 91 3.49 -3.31 6.02
C LEU A 91 4.68 -3.33 6.98
N ASP A 92 4.39 -3.48 8.26
CA ASP A 92 5.39 -3.62 9.31
C ASP A 92 4.81 -4.57 10.37
N GLY A 93 5.09 -5.88 10.20
CA GLY A 93 4.44 -6.92 10.98
C GLY A 93 2.92 -6.91 10.81
N ASP A 94 2.20 -6.74 11.90
CA ASP A 94 0.74 -6.62 11.97
C ASP A 94 0.21 -5.21 11.72
N ALA A 95 1.10 -4.24 11.51
CA ALA A 95 0.72 -2.88 11.17
C ALA A 95 0.63 -2.69 9.66
N TYR A 96 -0.52 -2.20 9.21
CA TYR A 96 -0.80 -1.78 7.85
C TYR A 96 -1.05 -0.27 7.84
N ARG A 97 -0.26 0.48 7.09
CA ARG A 97 -0.36 1.94 7.04
C ARG A 97 -0.65 2.41 5.62
N GLU A 98 -1.71 3.18 5.48
CA GLU A 98 -2.12 3.80 4.21
C GLU A 98 -1.79 5.30 4.23
N THR A 99 -1.33 5.82 3.09
CA THR A 99 -1.23 7.26 2.84
C THR A 99 -2.07 7.58 1.61
N PRO A 100 -3.31 8.07 1.78
CA PRO A 100 -4.17 8.47 0.66
C PRO A 100 -3.57 9.67 -0.08
N GLU A 101 -3.33 9.54 -1.37
CA GLU A 101 -2.69 10.56 -2.23
C GLU A 101 -3.70 11.19 -3.20
N PHE A 102 -4.71 10.44 -3.60
CA PHE A 102 -5.75 10.87 -4.52
C PHE A 102 -7.10 10.25 -4.13
N GLY A 103 -8.19 10.89 -4.50
CA GLY A 103 -9.53 10.39 -4.16
C GLY A 103 -10.65 11.33 -4.54
N LEU A 104 -11.84 10.98 -4.08
CA LEU A 104 -13.10 11.67 -4.33
C LEU A 104 -13.99 11.61 -3.09
N GLY A 105 -14.60 12.75 -2.76
CA GLY A 105 -15.59 12.88 -1.69
C GLY A 105 -14.99 13.41 -0.39
N ALA A 106 -15.87 13.87 0.49
CA ALA A 106 -15.49 14.53 1.75
C ALA A 106 -14.65 13.65 2.67
N ASP A 107 -14.85 12.34 2.66
CA ASP A 107 -14.05 11.41 3.48
C ASP A 107 -12.57 11.45 3.07
N PHE A 108 -12.30 11.54 1.75
CA PHE A 108 -10.95 11.65 1.24
C PHE A 108 -10.29 12.98 1.67
N GLU A 109 -11.00 14.10 1.60
CA GLU A 109 -10.48 15.41 2.02
C GLU A 109 -10.01 15.42 3.48
N LEU A 110 -10.67 14.65 4.35
CA LEU A 110 -10.30 14.54 5.76
C LEU A 110 -9.00 13.78 6.01
N ILE A 111 -8.62 12.85 5.12
CA ILE A 111 -7.51 11.92 5.31
C ILE A 111 -6.36 12.11 4.31
N GLN A 112 -6.52 12.97 3.30
CA GLN A 112 -5.54 13.20 2.25
C GLN A 112 -4.15 13.53 2.80
N GLY A 113 -3.13 12.79 2.36
CA GLY A 113 -1.73 12.99 2.74
C GLY A 113 -1.40 12.61 4.18
N LYS A 114 -2.38 12.15 4.98
CA LYS A 114 -2.17 11.74 6.36
C LYS A 114 -2.04 10.23 6.45
N VAL A 115 -1.11 9.75 7.27
CA VAL A 115 -0.95 8.31 7.51
C VAL A 115 -2.12 7.79 8.32
N GLN A 116 -2.78 6.76 7.81
CA GLN A 116 -3.81 5.98 8.50
C GLN A 116 -3.17 4.67 8.97
N SER A 117 -3.31 4.32 10.23
CA SER A 117 -2.65 3.14 10.81
C SER A 117 -3.68 2.12 11.28
N PHE A 118 -3.50 0.88 10.85
CA PHE A 118 -4.41 -0.22 11.11
C PHE A 118 -3.66 -1.47 11.57
N GLN A 119 -4.32 -2.27 12.37
CA GLN A 119 -4.01 -3.68 12.54
C GLN A 119 -4.67 -4.45 11.41
N TRP A 120 -4.06 -5.55 10.99
CA TRP A 120 -4.61 -6.35 9.92
C TRP A 120 -4.35 -7.85 10.10
N LYS A 121 -5.25 -8.65 9.61
CA LYS A 121 -5.13 -10.11 9.61
C LYS A 121 -5.86 -10.68 8.40
N ILE A 122 -5.24 -11.65 7.73
CA ILE A 122 -5.92 -12.47 6.73
C ILE A 122 -6.19 -13.84 7.33
N ASP A 123 -7.42 -14.32 7.18
CA ASP A 123 -7.88 -15.63 7.58
C ASP A 123 -8.72 -16.23 6.44
N GLY A 124 -8.12 -17.18 5.73
CA GLY A 124 -8.67 -17.69 4.49
C GLY A 124 -8.81 -16.60 3.43
N ASP A 125 -10.03 -16.35 3.01
CA ASP A 125 -10.40 -15.33 2.02
C ASP A 125 -10.94 -14.04 2.63
N LYS A 126 -10.81 -13.87 3.95
CA LYS A 126 -11.20 -12.67 4.70
C LYS A 126 -9.99 -11.88 5.14
N TRP A 127 -10.08 -10.58 4.98
CA TRP A 127 -9.15 -9.60 5.49
C TRP A 127 -9.84 -8.75 6.56
N TYR A 128 -9.37 -8.86 7.78
CA TYR A 128 -9.77 -8.05 8.92
C TYR A 128 -8.85 -6.84 9.00
N HIS A 129 -9.43 -5.67 9.13
CA HIS A 129 -8.74 -4.40 9.04
C HIS A 129 -9.36 -3.42 10.04
N ASP A 130 -8.67 -3.13 11.11
CA ASP A 130 -9.18 -2.30 12.18
C ASP A 130 -8.16 -1.28 12.64
N GLY A 131 -8.63 -0.13 13.10
CA GLY A 131 -7.76 0.92 13.58
C GLY A 131 -8.45 2.25 13.79
N LYS A 132 -7.65 3.29 13.75
CA LYS A 132 -8.09 4.66 13.96
C LYS A 132 -7.60 5.55 12.83
N LEU A 133 -8.52 6.23 12.20
CA LEU A 133 -8.19 7.23 11.19
C LEU A 133 -7.52 8.47 11.81
N SER A 134 -6.84 9.23 11.00
CA SER A 134 -6.17 10.48 11.42
C SER A 134 -7.11 11.57 11.92
N ASN A 135 -8.41 11.41 11.78
CA ASN A 135 -9.49 12.26 12.33
C ASN A 135 -10.14 11.66 13.57
N ASP A 136 -9.47 10.69 14.23
CA ASP A 136 -9.90 9.99 15.44
C ASP A 136 -11.09 9.02 15.28
N LEU A 137 -11.62 8.83 14.08
CA LEU A 137 -12.67 7.84 13.83
C LEU A 137 -12.09 6.42 13.91
N THR A 138 -12.64 5.58 14.79
CA THR A 138 -12.31 4.15 14.81
C THR A 138 -13.04 3.44 13.67
N ILE A 139 -12.34 2.51 13.03
CA ILE A 139 -12.90 1.64 12.01
C ILE A 139 -12.59 0.18 12.33
N GLU A 140 -13.54 -0.68 12.03
CA GLU A 140 -13.40 -2.12 12.05
C GLU A 140 -14.05 -2.62 10.75
N GLU A 141 -13.27 -3.25 9.88
CA GLU A 141 -13.72 -3.66 8.56
C GLU A 141 -13.38 -5.12 8.31
N VAL A 142 -14.31 -5.83 7.65
CA VAL A 142 -14.08 -7.17 7.14
C VAL A 142 -14.27 -7.14 5.63
N TRP A 143 -13.20 -7.44 4.94
CA TRP A 143 -13.15 -7.53 3.49
C TRP A 143 -13.12 -8.99 3.07
N GLN A 144 -13.94 -9.34 2.08
CA GLN A 144 -13.98 -10.65 1.45
C GLN A 144 -13.20 -10.58 0.14
N ARG A 145 -12.34 -11.55 -0.13
CA ARG A 145 -11.67 -11.63 -1.43
C ARG A 145 -12.69 -11.73 -2.55
N ALA A 146 -12.59 -10.84 -3.52
CA ALA A 146 -13.48 -10.88 -4.68
C ALA A 146 -13.23 -12.14 -5.50
N GLU A 147 -14.29 -12.84 -5.88
CA GLU A 147 -14.19 -14.05 -6.69
C GLU A 147 -13.53 -13.77 -8.05
N LYS A 148 -12.67 -14.69 -8.48
CA LYS A 148 -12.21 -14.72 -9.86
C LYS A 148 -13.36 -15.23 -10.71
N LYS A 149 -13.93 -14.36 -11.53
CA LYS A 149 -14.89 -14.78 -12.57
C LYS A 149 -14.19 -15.55 -13.69
#